data_85b88aaf69a196e4162fe26ee166a3a5
#
_entry.id   85b88aaf69a196e4162fe26ee166a3a5
#
_cell.length_a   1.000
_cell.length_b   1.000
_cell.length_c   1.000
_cell.angle_alpha   90.00
_cell.angle_beta   90.00
_cell.angle_gamma   90.00
#
_symmetry.space_group_name_H-M   'P 1'
#
loop_
_entity.id
_entity.type
_entity.pdbx_description
1 polymer ?
#
loop_
_entity_poly.entity_id
_entity_poly.type
_entity_poly.pdbx_seq_one_letter_code
_entity_poly.pdbx_strand_id
1 'polypeptide(L)'
;MSKLNVLVAGSTGYIGVQLISLLIKHRYVKIKYLCGNSSIGKNISYYDKTLKNKRLPKIIKFNRKHLNDVDVIFTALPNGEAQKISKKIPKHVKLIDLSADFRLSNSNLYKKWYGLNHSSKNLIKKSVYAITEFSRRELKSHKIIACPGCYPTSIQLPLIPIIKNKMVKTDNIIIDSKSGYSGAGKNVKKKFSFKNLFESVSAYGVGSHRHMAEIDQELSKYSKKKVSVFFTPHLMPMFRGILSTIYIKTNK
;
A
#
# COMPACT_ATOMS: atom_id res chain seq x y z
N MET A 1 -1.93 -28.03 -9.49
CA MET A 1 -1.73 -26.70 -10.09
C MET A 1 -0.29 -26.26 -9.89
N SER A 2 0.40 -25.79 -10.94
CA SER A 2 1.73 -25.21 -10.84
C SER A 2 1.70 -23.93 -9.97
N LYS A 3 2.77 -23.69 -9.22
CA LYS A 3 2.87 -22.46 -8.40
C LYS A 3 3.09 -21.26 -9.30
N LEU A 4 2.46 -20.13 -8.98
CA LEU A 4 2.70 -18.85 -9.63
C LEU A 4 4.10 -18.32 -9.26
N ASN A 5 4.88 -17.95 -10.25
CA ASN A 5 6.17 -17.33 -10.07
C ASN A 5 6.00 -15.85 -9.73
N VAL A 6 6.63 -15.41 -8.65
CA VAL A 6 6.49 -14.06 -8.13
C VAL A 6 7.83 -13.32 -8.10
N LEU A 7 7.79 -12.05 -8.50
CA LEU A 7 8.86 -11.08 -8.31
C LEU A 7 8.43 -10.05 -7.26
N VAL A 8 9.31 -9.77 -6.29
CA VAL A 8 9.10 -8.71 -5.30
C VAL A 8 10.11 -7.59 -5.57
N ALA A 9 9.63 -6.46 -6.09
CA ALA A 9 10.42 -5.24 -6.27
C ALA A 9 10.29 -4.35 -5.03
N GLY A 10 11.44 -3.95 -4.46
CA GLY A 10 11.49 -3.29 -3.15
C GLY A 10 11.56 -4.28 -1.98
N SER A 11 12.16 -5.46 -2.22
CA SER A 11 12.26 -6.58 -1.28
C SER A 11 12.93 -6.22 0.06
N THR A 12 13.77 -5.19 0.08
CA THR A 12 14.57 -4.78 1.25
C THR A 12 13.86 -3.76 2.16
N GLY A 13 12.71 -3.21 1.75
CA GLY A 13 11.88 -2.31 2.56
C GLY A 13 11.06 -3.06 3.63
N TYR A 14 10.50 -2.35 4.62
CA TYR A 14 9.62 -2.99 5.62
C TYR A 14 8.45 -3.74 5.00
N ILE A 15 7.79 -3.13 4.01
CA ILE A 15 6.66 -3.75 3.29
C ILE A 15 7.14 -4.99 2.53
N GLY A 16 8.25 -4.88 1.78
CA GLY A 16 8.80 -5.99 0.99
C GLY A 16 9.20 -7.19 1.86
N VAL A 17 9.90 -6.96 2.96
CA VAL A 17 10.28 -8.02 3.90
C VAL A 17 9.05 -8.71 4.50
N GLN A 18 8.06 -7.93 4.94
CA GLN A 18 6.81 -8.48 5.49
C GLN A 18 6.02 -9.27 4.44
N LEU A 19 5.96 -8.77 3.21
CA LEU A 19 5.32 -9.47 2.10
C LEU A 19 6.00 -10.83 1.84
N ILE A 20 7.32 -10.87 1.83
CA ILE A 20 8.08 -12.12 1.64
C ILE A 20 7.74 -13.12 2.74
N SER A 21 7.67 -12.68 4.00
CA SER A 21 7.28 -13.54 5.14
C SER A 21 5.87 -14.15 5.00
N LEU A 22 4.96 -13.46 4.30
CA LEU A 22 3.62 -13.98 3.99
C LEU A 22 3.66 -14.93 2.77
N LEU A 23 4.36 -14.53 1.71
CA LEU A 23 4.41 -15.28 0.45
C LEU A 23 5.06 -16.66 0.59
N ILE A 24 6.08 -16.82 1.46
CA ILE A 24 6.71 -18.11 1.70
C ILE A 24 5.77 -19.16 2.30
N LYS A 25 4.70 -18.71 2.97
CA LYS A 25 3.66 -19.57 3.55
C LYS A 25 2.52 -19.86 2.55
N HIS A 26 2.51 -19.20 1.42
CA HIS A 26 1.42 -19.29 0.45
C HIS A 26 1.62 -20.51 -0.46
N ARG A 27 0.71 -21.48 -0.39
CA ARG A 27 0.82 -22.80 -1.07
C ARG A 27 0.93 -22.72 -2.61
N TYR A 28 0.37 -21.69 -3.23
CA TYR A 28 0.31 -21.53 -4.69
C TYR A 28 1.35 -20.55 -5.25
N VAL A 29 2.31 -20.10 -4.46
CA VAL A 29 3.28 -19.09 -4.86
C VAL A 29 4.71 -19.62 -4.71
N LYS A 30 5.57 -19.26 -5.68
CA LYS A 30 7.02 -19.42 -5.63
C LYS A 30 7.68 -18.07 -5.85
N ILE A 31 8.42 -17.58 -4.86
CA ILE A 31 9.21 -16.36 -5.02
C ILE A 31 10.40 -16.69 -5.92
N LYS A 32 10.40 -16.14 -7.14
CA LYS A 32 11.43 -16.35 -8.15
C LYS A 32 12.50 -15.28 -8.08
N TYR A 33 12.13 -14.02 -7.85
CA TYR A 33 13.06 -12.91 -7.77
C TYR A 33 12.77 -11.99 -6.59
N LEU A 34 13.84 -11.59 -5.90
CA LEU A 34 13.83 -10.53 -4.89
C LEU A 34 14.67 -9.37 -5.43
N CYS A 35 14.02 -8.24 -5.75
CA CYS A 35 14.70 -7.09 -6.33
C CYS A 35 14.82 -5.94 -5.33
N GLY A 36 16.02 -5.36 -5.27
CA GLY A 36 16.35 -4.20 -4.46
C GLY A 36 17.59 -3.49 -5.01
N ASN A 37 17.75 -2.21 -4.65
CA ASN A 37 18.93 -1.44 -5.04
C ASN A 37 20.06 -1.52 -4.01
N SER A 38 19.73 -1.85 -2.76
CA SER A 38 20.67 -2.07 -1.68
C SER A 38 20.88 -3.56 -1.42
N SER A 39 22.09 -3.93 -0.96
CA SER A 39 22.42 -5.31 -0.55
C SER A 39 22.27 -6.36 -1.65
N ILE A 40 22.60 -5.98 -2.88
CA ILE A 40 22.68 -6.91 -4.01
C ILE A 40 23.66 -8.05 -3.67
N GLY A 41 23.28 -9.30 -4.00
CA GLY A 41 24.04 -10.52 -3.70
C GLY A 41 23.79 -11.08 -2.29
N LYS A 42 23.22 -10.31 -1.36
CA LYS A 42 22.91 -10.78 0.00
C LYS A 42 21.62 -11.58 0.05
N ASN A 43 21.50 -12.41 1.09
CA ASN A 43 20.27 -13.10 1.42
C ASN A 43 19.27 -12.15 2.13
N ILE A 44 17.98 -12.37 1.95
CA ILE A 44 16.94 -11.56 2.60
C ILE A 44 16.97 -11.68 4.13
N SER A 45 17.53 -12.75 4.66
CA SER A 45 17.75 -12.96 6.10
C SER A 45 18.65 -11.89 6.75
N TYR A 46 19.39 -11.10 5.95
CA TYR A 46 20.07 -9.89 6.43
C TYR A 46 19.09 -8.86 7.01
N TYR A 47 17.85 -8.81 6.50
CA TYR A 47 16.81 -7.89 6.95
C TYR A 47 15.83 -8.51 7.94
N ASP A 48 15.65 -9.83 7.89
CA ASP A 48 14.77 -10.57 8.81
C ASP A 48 15.37 -11.95 9.09
N LYS A 49 15.91 -12.10 10.30
CA LYS A 49 16.55 -13.33 10.74
C LYS A 49 15.62 -14.56 10.72
N THR A 50 14.29 -14.37 10.82
CA THR A 50 13.31 -15.47 10.75
C THR A 50 13.27 -16.16 9.38
N LEU A 51 13.85 -15.51 8.36
CA LEU A 51 13.96 -16.03 6.99
C LEU A 51 15.27 -16.79 6.71
N LYS A 52 16.15 -16.96 7.73
CA LYS A 52 17.52 -17.52 7.55
C LYS A 52 17.52 -18.90 6.89
N ASN A 53 16.62 -19.79 7.28
CA ASN A 53 16.61 -21.18 6.79
C ASN A 53 15.61 -21.41 5.65
N LYS A 54 15.15 -20.34 4.99
CA LYS A 54 14.22 -20.45 3.85
C LYS A 54 15.01 -20.44 2.54
N ARG A 55 14.64 -21.35 1.62
CA ARG A 55 15.22 -21.40 0.25
C ARG A 55 14.69 -20.24 -0.59
N LEU A 56 15.28 -19.06 -0.45
CA LEU A 56 14.92 -17.85 -1.14
C LEU A 56 16.06 -17.39 -2.06
N PRO A 57 15.75 -16.75 -3.20
CA PRO A 57 16.78 -16.19 -4.08
C PRO A 57 17.53 -15.05 -3.38
N LYS A 58 18.78 -14.83 -3.79
CA LYS A 58 19.55 -13.65 -3.39
C LYS A 58 18.91 -12.39 -3.93
N ILE A 59 19.15 -11.27 -3.26
CA ILE A 59 18.70 -9.95 -3.70
C ILE A 59 19.47 -9.56 -4.96
N ILE A 60 18.75 -9.18 -6.02
CA ILE A 60 19.31 -8.75 -7.30
C ILE A 60 18.80 -7.36 -7.68
N LYS A 61 19.47 -6.69 -8.60
CA LYS A 61 18.96 -5.48 -9.24
C LYS A 61 17.80 -5.83 -10.17
N PHE A 62 16.74 -5.03 -10.14
CA PHE A 62 15.62 -5.23 -11.06
C PHE A 62 16.09 -5.11 -12.51
N ASN A 63 15.75 -6.12 -13.31
CA ASN A 63 15.89 -6.09 -14.76
C ASN A 63 14.55 -6.50 -15.37
N ARG A 64 14.17 -5.81 -16.42
CA ARG A 64 12.92 -6.06 -17.10
C ARG A 64 12.79 -7.49 -17.68
N LYS A 65 13.90 -8.10 -18.06
CA LYS A 65 13.94 -9.50 -18.52
C LYS A 65 13.37 -10.48 -17.48
N HIS A 66 13.43 -10.15 -16.19
CA HIS A 66 12.83 -10.96 -15.12
C HIS A 66 11.29 -11.05 -15.20
N LEU A 67 10.64 -10.15 -15.95
CA LEU A 67 9.19 -10.18 -16.13
C LEU A 67 8.74 -11.25 -17.13
N ASN A 68 9.64 -11.80 -17.94
CA ASN A 68 9.28 -12.78 -18.96
C ASN A 68 8.87 -14.13 -18.37
N ASP A 69 9.34 -14.43 -17.16
CA ASP A 69 9.19 -15.74 -16.52
C ASP A 69 8.59 -15.67 -15.12
N VAL A 70 7.80 -14.63 -14.88
CA VAL A 70 6.97 -14.47 -13.67
C VAL A 70 5.52 -14.20 -14.03
N ASP A 71 4.61 -14.62 -13.17
CA ASP A 71 3.16 -14.41 -13.35
C ASP A 71 2.69 -13.15 -12.62
N VAL A 72 3.34 -12.79 -11.51
CA VAL A 72 2.95 -11.66 -10.65
C VAL A 72 4.19 -10.87 -10.24
N ILE A 73 4.10 -9.55 -10.35
CA ILE A 73 5.05 -8.64 -9.71
C ILE A 73 4.38 -7.85 -8.60
N PHE A 74 5.00 -7.84 -7.43
CA PHE A 74 4.67 -6.90 -6.35
C PHE A 74 5.65 -5.74 -6.36
N THR A 75 5.13 -4.51 -6.27
CA THR A 75 5.95 -3.30 -6.16
C THR A 75 5.76 -2.66 -4.79
N ALA A 76 6.84 -2.61 -4.01
CA ALA A 76 6.93 -1.90 -2.72
C ALA A 76 8.04 -0.84 -2.82
N LEU A 77 7.88 0.07 -3.77
CA LEU A 77 8.90 1.01 -4.24
C LEU A 77 8.53 2.45 -3.84
N PRO A 78 9.47 3.40 -3.91
CA PRO A 78 9.17 4.82 -3.85
C PRO A 78 8.17 5.24 -4.93
N ASN A 79 7.43 6.33 -4.66
CA ASN A 79 6.44 6.88 -5.59
C ASN A 79 7.07 7.19 -6.96
N GLY A 80 6.35 6.87 -8.03
CA GLY A 80 6.79 7.04 -9.43
C GLY A 80 7.49 5.81 -10.03
N GLU A 81 8.05 4.92 -9.23
CA GLU A 81 8.80 3.77 -9.75
C GLU A 81 7.88 2.65 -10.28
N ALA A 82 6.76 2.38 -9.63
CA ALA A 82 5.78 1.41 -10.13
C ALA A 82 5.18 1.87 -11.46
N GLN A 83 5.01 3.18 -11.68
CA GLN A 83 4.58 3.76 -12.96
C GLN A 83 5.56 3.45 -14.09
N LYS A 84 6.87 3.54 -13.85
CA LYS A 84 7.90 3.23 -14.84
C LYS A 84 7.87 1.75 -15.24
N ILE A 85 7.74 0.87 -14.26
CA ILE A 85 7.64 -0.58 -14.48
C ILE A 85 6.37 -0.91 -15.27
N SER A 86 5.23 -0.32 -14.89
CA SER A 86 3.91 -0.64 -15.46
C SER A 86 3.78 -0.38 -16.95
N LYS A 87 4.51 0.62 -17.49
CA LYS A 87 4.47 0.97 -18.93
C LYS A 87 4.73 -0.21 -19.86
N LYS A 88 5.51 -1.16 -19.41
CA LYS A 88 6.09 -2.21 -20.24
C LYS A 88 5.92 -3.61 -19.61
N ILE A 89 4.94 -3.82 -18.78
CA ILE A 89 4.62 -5.14 -18.23
C ILE A 89 4.06 -6.06 -19.30
N PRO A 90 4.59 -7.28 -19.50
CA PRO A 90 4.05 -8.27 -20.42
C PRO A 90 2.56 -8.55 -20.16
N LYS A 91 1.81 -8.95 -21.19
CA LYS A 91 0.35 -9.17 -21.09
C LYS A 91 -0.03 -10.21 -20.03
N HIS A 92 0.78 -11.23 -19.85
CA HIS A 92 0.54 -12.32 -18.89
C HIS A 92 0.84 -11.94 -17.43
N VAL A 93 1.64 -10.89 -17.17
CA VAL A 93 2.05 -10.51 -15.82
C VAL A 93 1.02 -9.60 -15.16
N LYS A 94 0.62 -9.93 -13.95
CA LYS A 94 -0.23 -9.07 -13.09
C LYS A 94 0.65 -8.23 -12.15
N LEU A 95 0.37 -6.94 -12.05
CA LEU A 95 1.04 -6.01 -11.12
C LEU A 95 0.17 -5.82 -9.88
N ILE A 96 0.74 -6.06 -8.71
CA ILE A 96 0.15 -5.69 -7.42
C ILE A 96 1.01 -4.59 -6.81
N ASP A 97 0.48 -3.37 -6.82
CA ASP A 97 1.18 -2.18 -6.37
C ASP A 97 0.86 -1.84 -4.91
N LEU A 98 1.88 -1.97 -4.06
CA LEU A 98 1.82 -1.58 -2.64
C LEU A 98 2.32 -0.14 -2.43
N SER A 99 2.78 0.52 -3.51
CA SER A 99 3.11 1.95 -3.49
C SER A 99 1.84 2.80 -3.64
N ALA A 100 1.98 4.09 -3.87
CA ALA A 100 0.84 4.98 -4.04
C ALA A 100 0.49 5.27 -5.50
N ASP A 101 1.19 4.66 -6.45
CA ASP A 101 1.21 5.11 -7.84
C ASP A 101 -0.13 4.95 -8.57
N PHE A 102 -0.92 3.95 -8.20
CA PHE A 102 -2.20 3.66 -8.87
C PHE A 102 -3.42 3.76 -7.94
N ARG A 103 -3.26 4.38 -6.76
CA ARG A 103 -4.36 4.48 -5.78
C ARG A 103 -5.41 5.51 -6.13
N LEU A 104 -5.00 6.63 -6.75
CA LEU A 104 -5.91 7.70 -7.11
C LEU A 104 -6.39 7.57 -8.56
N SER A 105 -7.69 7.74 -8.78
CA SER A 105 -8.35 7.61 -10.08
C SER A 105 -8.02 8.76 -11.05
N ASN A 106 -7.37 9.82 -10.56
CA ASN A 106 -7.09 11.03 -11.32
C ASN A 106 -5.62 11.46 -11.16
N SER A 107 -4.95 11.69 -12.29
CA SER A 107 -3.54 12.11 -12.30
C SER A 107 -3.29 13.52 -11.71
N ASN A 108 -4.28 14.41 -11.76
CA ASN A 108 -4.16 15.73 -11.16
C ASN A 108 -4.24 15.63 -9.63
N LEU A 109 -5.12 14.77 -9.10
CA LEU A 109 -5.14 14.45 -7.66
C LEU A 109 -3.81 13.82 -7.22
N TYR A 110 -3.26 12.91 -8.03
CA TYR A 110 -1.95 12.33 -7.74
C TYR A 110 -0.88 13.43 -7.66
N LYS A 111 -0.83 14.35 -8.63
CA LYS A 111 0.10 15.49 -8.59
C LYS A 111 -0.08 16.36 -7.35
N LYS A 112 -1.34 16.69 -7.03
CA LYS A 112 -1.68 17.52 -5.85
C LYS A 112 -1.18 16.89 -4.54
N TRP A 113 -1.42 15.59 -4.35
CA TRP A 113 -1.16 14.92 -3.06
C TRP A 113 0.24 14.29 -2.94
N TYR A 114 0.87 13.95 -4.05
CA TYR A 114 2.20 13.30 -4.07
C TYR A 114 3.31 14.18 -4.63
N GLY A 115 2.97 15.37 -5.18
CA GLY A 115 3.95 16.32 -5.73
C GLY A 115 4.59 15.88 -7.04
N LEU A 116 4.14 14.78 -7.65
CA LEU A 116 4.75 14.16 -8.83
C LEU A 116 3.76 14.10 -9.99
N ASN A 117 4.24 14.35 -11.21
CA ASN A 117 3.46 14.08 -12.41
C ASN A 117 3.35 12.57 -12.63
N HIS A 118 2.13 12.07 -12.84
CA HIS A 118 1.92 10.65 -13.12
C HIS A 118 2.40 10.29 -14.53
N SER A 119 3.43 9.46 -14.63
CA SER A 119 4.09 9.14 -15.91
C SER A 119 3.36 8.08 -16.75
N SER A 120 2.30 7.47 -16.21
CA SER A 120 1.50 6.41 -16.86
C SER A 120 0.00 6.67 -16.73
N LYS A 121 -0.43 7.91 -17.07
CA LYS A 121 -1.82 8.40 -16.90
C LYS A 121 -2.88 7.48 -17.52
N ASN A 122 -2.59 6.92 -18.70
CA ASN A 122 -3.47 6.00 -19.42
C ASN A 122 -3.68 4.66 -18.72
N LEU A 123 -2.79 4.28 -17.80
CA LEU A 123 -2.90 3.04 -17.04
C LEU A 123 -3.72 3.21 -15.74
N ILE A 124 -3.95 4.43 -15.28
CA ILE A 124 -4.82 4.70 -14.12
C ILE A 124 -6.21 4.10 -14.35
N LYS A 125 -6.81 4.34 -15.52
CA LYS A 125 -8.13 3.80 -15.87
C LYS A 125 -8.16 2.27 -16.02
N LYS A 126 -7.00 1.63 -16.14
CA LYS A 126 -6.83 0.17 -16.29
C LYS A 126 -6.43 -0.49 -14.96
N SER A 127 -6.30 0.30 -13.89
CA SER A 127 -6.02 -0.18 -12.55
C SER A 127 -7.29 -0.26 -11.72
N VAL A 128 -7.27 -1.10 -10.70
CA VAL A 128 -8.30 -1.18 -9.69
C VAL A 128 -7.69 -0.88 -8.32
N TYR A 129 -8.30 0.05 -7.58
CA TYR A 129 -8.02 0.25 -6.17
C TYR A 129 -8.79 -0.82 -5.38
N ALA A 130 -8.09 -1.62 -4.59
CA ALA A 130 -8.69 -2.83 -4.06
C ALA A 130 -8.36 -3.14 -2.60
N ILE A 131 -9.39 -3.11 -1.78
CA ILE A 131 -9.49 -3.93 -0.57
C ILE A 131 -10.18 -5.22 -1.02
N THR A 132 -9.52 -6.36 -0.83
CA THR A 132 -9.93 -7.66 -1.39
C THR A 132 -11.37 -8.02 -1.03
N GLU A 133 -11.81 -7.68 0.17
CA GLU A 133 -13.14 -7.94 0.71
C GLU A 133 -14.24 -7.27 -0.13
N PHE A 134 -13.96 -6.11 -0.71
CA PHE A 134 -14.94 -5.35 -1.48
C PHE A 134 -14.76 -5.47 -2.99
N SER A 135 -13.57 -5.84 -3.46
CA SER A 135 -13.16 -5.76 -4.87
C SER A 135 -12.81 -7.12 -5.48
N ARG A 136 -13.20 -8.23 -4.86
CA ARG A 136 -12.80 -9.60 -5.28
C ARG A 136 -13.13 -9.92 -6.74
N ARG A 137 -14.24 -9.41 -7.27
CA ARG A 137 -14.66 -9.63 -8.67
C ARG A 137 -13.74 -8.87 -9.63
N GLU A 138 -13.45 -7.62 -9.33
CA GLU A 138 -12.62 -6.74 -10.17
C GLU A 138 -11.16 -7.18 -10.22
N LEU A 139 -10.65 -7.84 -9.17
CA LEU A 139 -9.26 -8.34 -9.13
C LEU A 139 -8.95 -9.32 -10.28
N LYS A 140 -9.94 -10.08 -10.73
CA LYS A 140 -9.76 -11.05 -11.82
C LYS A 140 -9.55 -10.36 -13.17
N SER A 141 -10.31 -9.31 -13.45
CA SER A 141 -10.33 -8.61 -14.75
C SER A 141 -9.22 -7.55 -14.89
N HIS A 142 -8.68 -7.03 -13.78
CA HIS A 142 -7.68 -5.97 -13.84
C HIS A 142 -6.25 -6.52 -13.82
N LYS A 143 -5.39 -5.88 -14.60
CA LYS A 143 -3.96 -6.19 -14.69
C LYS A 143 -3.15 -5.49 -13.63
N ILE A 144 -3.55 -4.28 -13.22
CA ILE A 144 -2.91 -3.46 -12.21
C ILE A 144 -3.85 -3.37 -11.01
N ILE A 145 -3.36 -3.81 -9.86
CA ILE A 145 -4.09 -3.80 -8.60
C ILE A 145 -3.36 -2.86 -7.65
N ALA A 146 -3.99 -1.77 -7.27
CA ALA A 146 -3.46 -0.81 -6.31
C ALA A 146 -3.92 -1.17 -4.89
N CYS A 147 -2.98 -1.55 -4.04
CA CYS A 147 -3.26 -1.81 -2.64
C CYS A 147 -3.41 -0.49 -1.86
N PRO A 148 -4.40 -0.37 -0.98
CA PRO A 148 -4.62 0.81 -0.16
C PRO A 148 -3.43 1.19 0.71
N GLY A 149 -3.39 2.46 1.14
CA GLY A 149 -2.54 2.88 2.25
C GLY A 149 -3.00 2.27 3.58
N CYS A 150 -2.13 2.32 4.59
CA CYS A 150 -2.41 1.71 5.90
C CYS A 150 -3.61 2.38 6.61
N TYR A 151 -3.66 3.70 6.68
CA TYR A 151 -4.82 4.42 7.22
C TYR A 151 -6.09 4.21 6.40
N PRO A 152 -6.08 4.35 5.05
CA PRO A 152 -7.24 4.00 4.25
C PRO A 152 -7.77 2.59 4.53
N THR A 153 -6.89 1.60 4.72
CA THR A 153 -7.32 0.23 5.07
C THR A 153 -8.04 0.19 6.40
N SER A 154 -7.47 0.79 7.46
CA SER A 154 -8.08 0.79 8.81
C SER A 154 -9.41 1.54 8.89
N ILE A 155 -9.63 2.49 7.98
CA ILE A 155 -10.81 3.36 7.94
C ILE A 155 -11.89 2.79 7.02
N GLN A 156 -11.52 2.33 5.85
CA GLN A 156 -12.46 1.86 4.83
C GLN A 156 -13.09 0.51 5.19
N LEU A 157 -12.33 -0.38 5.83
CA LEU A 157 -12.85 -1.68 6.27
C LEU A 157 -14.10 -1.56 7.14
N PRO A 158 -14.14 -0.75 8.21
CA PRO A 158 -15.35 -0.56 9.00
C PRO A 158 -16.39 0.36 8.35
N LEU A 159 -15.98 1.42 7.61
CA LEU A 159 -16.91 2.42 7.11
C LEU A 159 -17.67 1.99 5.85
N ILE A 160 -17.01 1.33 4.90
CA ILE A 160 -17.65 0.99 3.62
C ILE A 160 -18.91 0.15 3.80
N PRO A 161 -18.96 -0.90 4.64
CA PRO A 161 -20.17 -1.68 4.84
C PRO A 161 -21.35 -0.84 5.35
N ILE A 162 -21.13 0.01 6.34
CA ILE A 162 -22.21 0.80 6.97
C ILE A 162 -22.66 1.96 6.08
N ILE A 163 -21.75 2.57 5.29
CA ILE A 163 -22.08 3.59 4.30
C ILE A 163 -22.88 2.98 3.15
N LYS A 164 -22.41 1.83 2.62
CA LYS A 164 -23.10 1.12 1.53
C LYS A 164 -24.53 0.73 1.89
N ASN A 165 -24.76 0.35 3.14
CA ASN A 165 -26.07 0.00 3.67
C ASN A 165 -26.87 1.22 4.19
N LYS A 166 -26.38 2.45 3.97
CA LYS A 166 -27.03 3.70 4.38
C LYS A 166 -27.37 3.78 5.88
N MET A 167 -26.56 3.15 6.72
CA MET A 167 -26.77 3.11 8.17
C MET A 167 -26.30 4.38 8.87
N VAL A 168 -25.46 5.19 8.20
CA VAL A 168 -24.82 6.37 8.78
C VAL A 168 -24.90 7.57 7.84
N LYS A 169 -24.89 8.77 8.43
CA LYS A 169 -24.70 10.03 7.71
C LYS A 169 -23.24 10.13 7.26
N THR A 170 -23.01 10.73 6.10
CA THR A 170 -21.65 10.87 5.52
C THR A 170 -21.09 12.29 5.65
N ASP A 171 -21.82 13.17 6.31
CA ASP A 171 -21.36 14.49 6.74
C ASP A 171 -20.69 14.38 8.12
N ASN A 172 -19.68 15.20 8.33
CA ASN A 172 -18.97 15.31 9.61
C ASN A 172 -18.39 14.00 10.17
N ILE A 173 -17.80 13.16 9.30
CA ILE A 173 -17.04 11.98 9.73
C ILE A 173 -15.71 12.45 10.31
N ILE A 174 -15.48 12.21 11.60
CA ILE A 174 -14.22 12.56 12.29
C ILE A 174 -13.44 11.28 12.53
N ILE A 175 -12.17 11.28 12.14
CA ILE A 175 -11.27 10.13 12.21
C ILE A 175 -10.00 10.52 12.93
N ASP A 176 -9.75 9.88 14.06
CA ASP A 176 -8.58 10.06 14.88
C ASP A 176 -7.78 8.76 14.92
N SER A 177 -6.65 8.73 14.22
CA SER A 177 -5.87 7.50 14.03
C SER A 177 -4.51 7.57 14.69
N LYS A 178 -4.16 6.54 15.46
CA LYS A 178 -2.89 6.34 16.16
C LYS A 178 -2.09 5.28 15.41
N SER A 179 -0.89 5.61 14.92
CA SER A 179 -0.04 4.72 14.12
C SER A 179 1.33 4.51 14.75
N GLY A 180 1.80 3.28 14.71
CA GLY A 180 3.18 2.97 15.01
C GLY A 180 4.16 3.54 13.98
N TYR A 181 5.41 3.77 14.41
CA TYR A 181 6.43 4.46 13.59
C TYR A 181 6.95 3.64 12.40
N SER A 182 6.68 2.33 12.30
CA SER A 182 7.05 1.55 11.12
C SER A 182 6.39 2.06 9.83
N GLY A 183 5.23 2.73 9.95
CA GLY A 183 4.53 3.36 8.82
C GLY A 183 5.32 4.52 8.17
N ALA A 184 6.20 5.19 8.91
CA ALA A 184 7.09 6.23 8.38
C ALA A 184 8.32 5.67 7.63
N GLY A 185 8.47 4.33 7.55
CA GLY A 185 9.56 3.66 6.85
C GLY A 185 10.88 3.65 7.61
N LYS A 186 11.93 3.11 6.97
CA LYS A 186 13.25 2.93 7.59
C LYS A 186 13.95 4.25 7.96
N ASN A 187 13.59 5.35 7.35
CA ASN A 187 14.20 6.66 7.56
C ASN A 187 13.61 7.43 8.76
N VAL A 188 12.67 6.85 9.49
CA VAL A 188 12.03 7.47 10.66
C VAL A 188 13.07 7.90 11.71
N LYS A 189 14.08 7.06 11.95
CA LYS A 189 15.17 7.35 12.90
C LYS A 189 16.01 8.58 12.54
N LYS A 190 16.02 8.98 11.25
CA LYS A 190 16.71 10.20 10.80
C LYS A 190 15.87 11.46 11.00
N LYS A 191 14.54 11.31 11.06
CA LYS A 191 13.59 12.43 11.21
C LYS A 191 13.28 12.78 12.67
N PHE A 192 13.34 11.80 13.55
CA PHE A 192 13.03 11.98 14.96
C PHE A 192 14.23 11.50 15.79
N SER A 193 14.63 12.25 16.80
CA SER A 193 15.56 11.71 17.81
C SER A 193 14.89 10.50 18.47
N PHE A 194 15.70 9.52 18.86
CA PHE A 194 15.19 8.31 19.50
C PHE A 194 14.33 8.64 20.74
N LYS A 195 14.76 9.61 21.52
CA LYS A 195 14.06 10.10 22.71
C LYS A 195 12.67 10.65 22.36
N ASN A 196 12.58 11.54 21.35
CA ASN A 196 11.31 12.14 20.95
C ASN A 196 10.32 11.12 20.37
N LEU A 197 10.83 10.01 19.79
CA LEU A 197 9.98 8.97 19.21
C LEU A 197 9.30 8.11 20.28
N PHE A 198 9.97 7.85 21.42
CA PHE A 198 9.49 6.92 22.44
C PHE A 198 8.86 7.59 23.66
N GLU A 199 8.96 8.90 23.77
CA GLU A 199 8.44 9.65 24.92
C GLU A 199 7.29 10.60 24.54
N SER A 200 6.82 10.59 23.30
CA SER A 200 5.79 11.52 22.84
C SER A 200 4.75 10.89 21.92
N VAL A 201 3.59 11.50 21.89
CA VAL A 201 2.53 11.29 20.90
C VAL A 201 2.39 12.57 20.11
N SER A 202 2.47 12.49 18.78
CA SER A 202 2.46 13.68 17.92
C SER A 202 1.44 13.55 16.80
N ALA A 203 0.53 14.51 16.69
CA ALA A 203 -0.28 14.68 15.50
C ALA A 203 0.59 15.16 14.33
N TYR A 204 0.33 14.69 13.13
CA TYR A 204 1.07 15.11 11.94
C TYR A 204 0.20 15.14 10.70
N GLY A 205 0.54 16.00 9.74
CA GLY A 205 -0.17 16.08 8.47
C GLY A 205 -1.67 16.38 8.59
N VAL A 206 -2.09 17.07 9.65
CA VAL A 206 -3.50 17.46 9.87
C VAL A 206 -3.96 18.31 8.69
N GLY A 207 -5.10 17.93 8.08
CA GLY A 207 -5.64 18.60 6.90
C GLY A 207 -4.83 18.44 5.60
N SER A 208 -3.64 17.79 5.65
CA SER A 208 -2.71 17.70 4.52
C SER A 208 -2.15 16.28 4.30
N HIS A 209 -2.57 15.29 5.06
CA HIS A 209 -2.08 13.93 4.91
C HIS A 209 -2.57 13.29 3.60
N ARG A 210 -1.65 12.79 2.78
CA ARG A 210 -1.94 12.27 1.43
C ARG A 210 -2.95 11.12 1.37
N HIS A 211 -3.13 10.36 2.45
CA HIS A 211 -4.15 9.31 2.52
C HIS A 211 -5.59 9.86 2.56
N MET A 212 -5.80 11.14 2.85
CA MET A 212 -7.13 11.77 2.79
C MET A 212 -7.74 11.61 1.39
N ALA A 213 -6.94 11.80 0.33
CA ALA A 213 -7.42 11.63 -1.03
C ALA A 213 -7.96 10.21 -1.32
N GLU A 214 -7.32 9.17 -0.77
CA GLU A 214 -7.78 7.79 -0.91
C GLU A 214 -9.09 7.55 -0.13
N ILE A 215 -9.16 8.09 1.09
CA ILE A 215 -10.31 7.93 1.98
C ILE A 215 -11.54 8.62 1.34
N ASP A 216 -11.40 9.89 0.99
CA ASP A 216 -12.48 10.69 0.39
C ASP A 216 -12.95 10.08 -0.94
N GLN A 217 -12.01 9.62 -1.78
CA GLN A 217 -12.32 8.96 -3.05
C GLN A 217 -13.20 7.73 -2.86
N GLU A 218 -12.78 6.80 -2.00
CA GLU A 218 -13.48 5.54 -1.85
C GLU A 218 -14.79 5.69 -1.06
N LEU A 219 -14.82 6.50 0.00
CA LEU A 219 -16.09 6.76 0.71
C LEU A 219 -17.10 7.46 -0.20
N SER A 220 -16.67 8.40 -1.06
CA SER A 220 -17.53 9.03 -2.06
C SER A 220 -18.08 8.02 -3.08
N LYS A 221 -17.25 7.11 -3.54
CA LYS A 221 -17.65 6.03 -4.47
C LYS A 221 -18.77 5.16 -3.89
N TYR A 222 -18.64 4.73 -2.63
CA TYR A 222 -19.61 3.84 -2.00
C TYR A 222 -20.87 4.56 -1.51
N SER A 223 -20.77 5.82 -1.09
CA SER A 223 -21.92 6.65 -0.70
C SER A 223 -22.70 7.19 -1.90
N LYS A 224 -22.13 7.20 -3.11
CA LYS A 224 -22.64 7.88 -4.32
C LYS A 224 -22.82 9.39 -4.14
N LYS A 225 -22.17 9.98 -3.16
CA LYS A 225 -22.17 11.42 -2.85
C LYS A 225 -20.73 11.82 -2.53
N LYS A 226 -20.41 13.12 -2.68
CA LYS A 226 -19.13 13.64 -2.25
C LYS A 226 -19.02 13.52 -0.73
N VAL A 227 -17.97 12.83 -0.27
CA VAL A 227 -17.62 12.68 1.14
C VAL A 227 -16.25 13.30 1.36
N SER A 228 -16.11 14.06 2.43
CA SER A 228 -14.84 14.56 2.93
C SER A 228 -14.78 14.33 4.43
N VAL A 229 -13.66 13.82 4.90
CA VAL A 229 -13.48 13.46 6.31
C VAL A 229 -12.56 14.44 7.04
N PHE A 230 -12.77 14.60 8.33
CA PHE A 230 -11.81 15.23 9.23
C PHE A 230 -10.85 14.16 9.75
N PHE A 231 -9.61 14.15 9.23
CA PHE A 231 -8.65 13.10 9.53
C PHE A 231 -7.43 13.65 10.26
N THR A 232 -7.18 13.13 11.46
CA THR A 232 -6.02 13.48 12.30
C THR A 232 -5.20 12.24 12.58
N PRO A 233 -4.09 12.02 11.88
CA PRO A 233 -3.15 10.94 12.19
C PRO A 233 -2.19 11.34 13.31
N HIS A 234 -1.90 10.37 14.19
CA HIS A 234 -0.91 10.51 15.27
C HIS A 234 0.18 9.47 15.13
N LEU A 235 1.41 9.86 15.45
CA LEU A 235 2.53 8.95 15.60
C LEU A 235 2.64 8.55 17.07
N MET A 236 2.66 7.23 17.31
CA MET A 236 2.70 6.64 18.64
C MET A 236 4.07 6.02 18.92
N PRO A 237 4.50 5.95 20.20
CA PRO A 237 5.74 5.30 20.62
C PRO A 237 5.63 3.77 20.61
N MET A 238 5.17 3.21 19.50
CA MET A 238 5.10 1.77 19.26
C MET A 238 5.60 1.44 17.86
N PHE A 239 6.09 0.23 17.67
CA PHE A 239 6.66 -0.14 16.36
C PHE A 239 5.59 -0.31 15.29
N ARG A 240 4.54 -1.09 15.55
CA ARG A 240 3.49 -1.43 14.55
C ARG A 240 2.10 -1.31 15.13
N GLY A 241 1.16 -1.16 14.22
CA GLY A 241 -0.27 -1.13 14.48
C GLY A 241 -0.88 0.22 14.13
N ILE A 242 -2.17 0.21 13.88
CA ILE A 242 -3.00 1.41 13.73
C ILE A 242 -4.29 1.18 14.52
N LEU A 243 -4.59 2.12 15.40
CA LEU A 243 -5.89 2.25 16.04
C LEU A 243 -6.59 3.47 15.44
N SER A 244 -7.72 3.27 14.77
CA SER A 244 -8.55 4.37 14.26
C SER A 244 -9.83 4.47 15.06
N THR A 245 -10.04 5.60 15.72
CA THR A 245 -11.32 5.95 16.35
C THR A 245 -12.11 6.81 15.37
N ILE A 246 -13.34 6.40 15.07
CA ILE A 246 -14.16 7.03 14.05
C ILE A 246 -15.50 7.45 14.69
N TYR A 247 -15.79 8.75 14.61
CA TYR A 247 -17.02 9.33 15.11
C TYR A 247 -17.95 9.61 13.95
N ILE A 248 -19.15 9.06 14.00
CA ILE A 248 -20.17 9.14 12.95
C ILE A 248 -21.55 9.32 13.55
N LYS A 249 -22.46 9.90 12.77
CA LYS A 249 -23.89 9.97 13.11
C LYS A 249 -24.66 8.84 12.42
N THR A 250 -25.49 8.14 13.15
CA THR A 250 -26.39 7.13 12.57
C THR A 250 -27.55 7.78 11.84
N ASN A 251 -28.07 7.11 10.84
CA ASN A 251 -29.40 7.40 10.30
C ASN A 251 -30.40 6.74 11.25
N LYS A 252 -31.31 7.55 11.80
CA LYS A 252 -32.47 7.02 12.54
C LYS A 252 -33.46 6.47 11.56
#